data_4effd059ae96481c7b0a8fa3b42eb333
#
_entry.id   4effd059ae96481c7b0a8fa3b42eb333
#
_cell.length_a   1.000
_cell.length_b   1.000
_cell.length_c   1.000
_cell.angle_alpha   90.00
_cell.angle_beta   90.00
_cell.angle_gamma   90.00
#
_symmetry.space_group_name_H-M   'P 1'
#
loop_
_entity.id
_entity.type
_entity.pdbx_description
1 polymer ?
#
loop_
_entity_poly.entity_id
_entity_poly.type
_entity_poly.pdbx_seq_one_letter_code
_entity_poly.pdbx_strand_id
1 'polypeptide(L)'
;MEKVFSLEINLKFLKVNDMRKISSILFITVLFISCIDNKVVLPRSVGAYNKVTVVTKGSLWTGAIGDEIRSSFGELMVGLPQPEKTLSIGHVAPNGFSSMMRSNRNILIVELSDKESFTTSYNKYASPQTIVYVSSKDKEGLGKALKKNMKVLMQTFKNSDIKVMQRVFYNKRVNDSMYKTLKNLNISLTIPKEFKTVDDTGEFLWLRQHLKSGIARGAGNNNIIVYSLPLNEKTISQENIISMRDEIGEKYIPGSKEGMYMITEAAYTPLTVKTEILGNNAFETRGKWEVKNDFMAGPFVNYAIIDQKNDRLLVVEGFTYAPSVNKREFLFELEAIAKSLIIN
;
A
#
# COMPACT_ATOMS: atom_id res chain seq x y z
N MET A 1 -36.54 65.96 -47.07
CA MET A 1 -36.15 65.50 -45.69
C MET A 1 -36.73 64.12 -45.33
N GLU A 2 -37.89 63.77 -45.79
CA GLU A 2 -38.53 62.48 -45.45
C GLU A 2 -37.87 61.21 -46.00
N LYS A 3 -37.27 61.28 -47.21
CA LYS A 3 -36.61 60.12 -47.84
C LYS A 3 -35.29 59.71 -47.17
N VAL A 4 -34.56 60.64 -46.55
CA VAL A 4 -33.31 60.37 -45.86
C VAL A 4 -33.59 59.69 -44.47
N PHE A 5 -34.65 60.10 -43.81
CA PHE A 5 -35.06 59.54 -42.50
C PHE A 5 -35.59 58.09 -42.61
N SER A 6 -36.27 57.75 -43.71
CA SER A 6 -36.77 56.41 -44.02
C SER A 6 -35.62 55.43 -44.31
N LEU A 7 -34.52 55.86 -44.93
CA LEU A 7 -33.37 55.02 -45.25
C LEU A 7 -32.54 54.71 -43.97
N GLU A 8 -32.38 55.66 -43.10
CA GLU A 8 -31.65 55.44 -41.82
C GLU A 8 -32.38 54.49 -40.88
N ILE A 9 -33.69 54.54 -40.83
CA ILE A 9 -34.50 53.65 -40.01
C ILE A 9 -34.42 52.21 -40.57
N ASN A 10 -34.47 52.02 -41.89
CA ASN A 10 -34.34 50.70 -42.52
C ASN A 10 -32.92 50.09 -42.35
N LEU A 11 -31.86 50.89 -42.39
CA LEU A 11 -30.51 50.44 -42.14
C LEU A 11 -30.29 50.03 -40.64
N LYS A 12 -30.88 50.72 -39.70
CA LYS A 12 -30.85 50.36 -38.27
C LYS A 12 -31.61 49.08 -37.98
N PHE A 13 -32.76 48.86 -38.61
CA PHE A 13 -33.54 47.64 -38.47
C PHE A 13 -32.85 46.40 -39.06
N LEU A 14 -32.20 46.55 -40.19
CA LEU A 14 -31.39 45.49 -40.82
C LEU A 14 -30.18 45.11 -39.95
N LYS A 15 -29.45 46.09 -39.40
CA LYS A 15 -28.34 45.82 -38.48
C LYS A 15 -28.78 45.14 -37.18
N VAL A 16 -29.91 45.51 -36.62
CA VAL A 16 -30.42 44.91 -35.38
C VAL A 16 -30.91 43.47 -35.59
N ASN A 17 -31.53 43.18 -36.73
CA ASN A 17 -31.96 41.83 -37.07
C ASN A 17 -30.79 40.88 -37.38
N ASP A 18 -29.75 41.37 -38.00
CA ASP A 18 -28.53 40.58 -38.26
C ASP A 18 -27.73 40.35 -36.98
N MET A 19 -27.62 41.33 -36.08
CA MET A 19 -27.01 41.14 -34.76
C MET A 19 -27.77 40.13 -33.89
N ARG A 20 -29.13 40.11 -33.96
CA ARG A 20 -29.94 39.12 -33.28
C ARG A 20 -29.75 37.71 -33.85
N LYS A 21 -29.63 37.55 -35.17
CA LYS A 21 -29.34 36.28 -35.83
C LYS A 21 -27.93 35.78 -35.48
N ILE A 22 -26.92 36.67 -35.51
CA ILE A 22 -25.55 36.36 -35.13
C ILE A 22 -25.48 35.98 -33.64
N SER A 23 -26.16 36.71 -32.76
CA SER A 23 -26.25 36.39 -31.31
C SER A 23 -26.93 35.04 -31.06
N SER A 24 -28.00 34.70 -31.79
CA SER A 24 -28.70 33.42 -31.70
C SER A 24 -27.85 32.25 -32.22
N ILE A 25 -27.09 32.43 -33.27
CA ILE A 25 -26.16 31.42 -33.82
C ILE A 25 -24.99 31.23 -32.85
N LEU A 26 -24.45 32.30 -32.27
CA LEU A 26 -23.39 32.21 -31.28
C LEU A 26 -23.86 31.51 -29.99
N PHE A 27 -25.12 31.71 -29.54
CA PHE A 27 -25.71 31.04 -28.39
C PHE A 27 -25.97 29.57 -28.68
N ILE A 28 -26.34 29.18 -29.89
CA ILE A 28 -26.52 27.79 -30.29
C ILE A 28 -25.19 27.06 -30.39
N THR A 29 -24.12 27.73 -30.91
CA THR A 29 -22.78 27.11 -30.93
C THR A 29 -22.16 26.90 -29.57
N VAL A 30 -22.43 27.75 -28.59
CA VAL A 30 -21.96 27.56 -27.20
C VAL A 30 -22.65 26.36 -26.52
N LEU A 31 -23.87 26.03 -26.90
CA LEU A 31 -24.57 24.83 -26.36
C LEU A 31 -23.99 23.51 -26.91
N PHE A 32 -23.27 23.49 -28.03
CA PHE A 32 -22.63 22.30 -28.57
C PHE A 32 -21.18 22.08 -28.09
N ILE A 33 -20.57 23.04 -27.36
CA ILE A 33 -19.22 22.89 -26.77
C ILE A 33 -19.27 22.28 -25.36
N SER A 34 -20.44 21.90 -24.86
CA SER A 34 -20.53 21.01 -23.70
C SER A 34 -20.07 19.63 -24.16
N CYS A 35 -18.78 19.46 -24.44
CA CYS A 35 -18.14 18.16 -24.38
C CYS A 35 -18.31 17.68 -22.93
N ILE A 36 -19.36 16.91 -22.72
CA ILE A 36 -19.45 16.07 -21.53
C ILE A 36 -18.29 15.10 -21.67
N ASP A 37 -17.20 15.40 -20.97
CA ASP A 37 -16.18 14.41 -20.69
C ASP A 37 -16.89 13.30 -19.92
N ASN A 38 -17.45 12.35 -20.66
CA ASN A 38 -18.02 11.13 -20.12
C ASN A 38 -16.87 10.30 -19.54
N LYS A 39 -16.29 10.79 -18.43
CA LYS A 39 -15.41 9.97 -17.61
C LYS A 39 -16.25 8.80 -17.15
N VAL A 40 -16.05 7.67 -17.78
CA VAL A 40 -16.66 6.42 -17.37
C VAL A 40 -16.29 6.22 -15.90
N VAL A 41 -17.26 6.38 -15.01
CA VAL A 41 -17.06 6.16 -13.58
C VAL A 41 -16.89 4.65 -13.39
N LEU A 42 -15.68 4.23 -13.13
CA LEU A 42 -15.38 2.83 -12.88
C LEU A 42 -15.97 2.40 -11.52
N PRO A 43 -16.54 1.20 -11.44
CA PRO A 43 -16.98 0.65 -10.17
C PRO A 43 -15.81 0.49 -9.20
N ARG A 44 -16.12 0.46 -7.89
CA ARG A 44 -15.11 0.19 -6.88
C ARG A 44 -14.58 -1.23 -7.02
N SER A 45 -13.25 -1.40 -6.95
CA SER A 45 -12.65 -2.73 -6.94
C SER A 45 -13.00 -3.50 -5.66
N VAL A 46 -13.04 -4.83 -5.77
CA VAL A 46 -13.36 -5.76 -4.69
C VAL A 46 -12.19 -6.72 -4.43
N GLY A 47 -12.31 -7.53 -3.39
CA GLY A 47 -11.34 -8.55 -3.00
C GLY A 47 -10.56 -8.18 -1.75
N ALA A 48 -10.09 -9.21 -1.04
CA ALA A 48 -9.23 -9.06 0.13
C ALA A 48 -7.87 -8.48 -0.26
N TYR A 49 -7.18 -7.86 0.70
CA TYR A 49 -5.78 -7.51 0.54
C TYR A 49 -4.91 -8.77 0.42
N ASN A 50 -3.73 -8.62 -0.15
CA ASN A 50 -2.78 -9.72 -0.37
C ASN A 50 -3.39 -10.89 -1.16
N LYS A 51 -4.37 -10.61 -2.02
CA LYS A 51 -5.02 -11.60 -2.88
C LYS A 51 -4.93 -11.20 -4.35
N VAL A 52 -4.51 -12.16 -5.21
CA VAL A 52 -4.37 -11.98 -6.66
C VAL A 52 -5.26 -12.99 -7.39
N THR A 53 -6.03 -12.51 -8.36
CA THR A 53 -6.79 -13.35 -9.29
C THR A 53 -5.94 -13.65 -10.50
N VAL A 54 -5.57 -14.93 -10.69
CA VAL A 54 -4.79 -15.40 -11.85
C VAL A 54 -5.75 -15.84 -12.94
N VAL A 55 -5.68 -15.20 -14.09
CA VAL A 55 -6.47 -15.53 -15.27
C VAL A 55 -5.56 -16.23 -16.28
N THR A 56 -5.77 -17.52 -16.50
CA THR A 56 -4.99 -18.30 -17.46
C THR A 56 -5.76 -19.54 -17.91
N LYS A 57 -5.41 -20.11 -19.08
CA LYS A 57 -6.00 -21.38 -19.56
C LYS A 57 -5.70 -22.51 -18.57
N GLY A 58 -6.67 -23.42 -18.39
CA GLY A 58 -6.52 -24.57 -17.50
C GLY A 58 -5.27 -25.41 -17.78
N SER A 59 -4.92 -25.62 -19.07
CA SER A 59 -3.73 -26.35 -19.49
C SER A 59 -2.39 -25.67 -19.13
N LEU A 60 -2.39 -24.36 -18.88
CA LEU A 60 -1.22 -23.65 -18.34
C LEU A 60 -1.22 -23.71 -16.81
N TRP A 61 -2.41 -23.62 -16.19
CA TRP A 61 -2.58 -23.65 -14.75
C TRP A 61 -2.20 -24.99 -14.11
N THR A 62 -2.54 -26.11 -14.75
CA THR A 62 -2.22 -27.47 -14.27
C THR A 62 -0.80 -27.94 -14.61
N GLY A 63 -0.03 -27.14 -15.35
CA GLY A 63 1.36 -27.44 -15.74
C GLY A 63 2.39 -26.56 -15.04
N ALA A 64 3.63 -26.62 -15.52
CA ALA A 64 4.80 -25.92 -14.96
C ALA A 64 4.60 -24.40 -14.76
N ILE A 65 3.81 -23.75 -15.63
CA ILE A 65 3.47 -22.32 -15.48
C ILE A 65 2.66 -22.07 -14.21
N GLY A 66 1.63 -22.89 -13.98
CA GLY A 66 0.82 -22.78 -12.76
C GLY A 66 1.60 -23.20 -11.51
N ASP A 67 2.52 -24.15 -11.62
CA ASP A 67 3.41 -24.56 -10.52
C ASP A 67 4.34 -23.41 -10.11
N GLU A 68 4.97 -22.73 -11.07
CA GLU A 68 5.81 -21.55 -10.84
C GLU A 68 5.04 -20.44 -10.13
N ILE A 69 3.83 -20.15 -10.59
CA ILE A 69 2.96 -19.13 -9.97
C ILE A 69 2.60 -19.55 -8.54
N ARG A 70 2.16 -20.79 -8.33
CA ARG A 70 1.74 -21.29 -7.01
C ARG A 70 2.89 -21.33 -6.00
N SER A 71 4.08 -21.75 -6.41
CA SER A 71 5.26 -21.79 -5.53
C SER A 71 5.67 -20.38 -5.11
N SER A 72 5.82 -19.47 -6.06
CA SER A 72 6.30 -18.12 -5.80
C SER A 72 5.32 -17.28 -4.96
N PHE A 73 4.03 -17.28 -5.31
CA PHE A 73 3.03 -16.54 -4.53
C PHE A 73 2.74 -17.22 -3.19
N GLY A 74 3.01 -18.52 -3.10
CA GLY A 74 2.83 -19.34 -1.89
C GLY A 74 3.99 -19.25 -0.91
N GLU A 75 5.06 -18.48 -1.20
CA GLU A 75 6.14 -18.24 -0.24
C GLU A 75 5.61 -17.72 1.08
N LEU A 76 6.14 -18.25 2.18
CA LEU A 76 5.72 -17.88 3.52
C LEU A 76 6.23 -16.48 3.86
N MET A 77 5.37 -15.70 4.51
CA MET A 77 5.77 -14.40 5.04
C MET A 77 6.73 -14.59 6.21
N VAL A 78 7.88 -13.96 6.11
CA VAL A 78 8.93 -14.01 7.15
C VAL A 78 8.45 -13.31 8.42
N GLY A 79 8.83 -13.86 9.57
CA GLY A 79 8.55 -13.29 10.89
C GLY A 79 7.21 -13.72 11.50
N LEU A 80 6.34 -14.40 10.77
CA LEU A 80 5.06 -14.85 11.32
C LEU A 80 5.22 -16.13 12.18
N PRO A 81 4.53 -16.23 13.33
CA PRO A 81 4.54 -17.43 14.17
C PRO A 81 3.87 -18.65 13.51
N GLN A 82 2.80 -18.40 12.73
CA GLN A 82 2.14 -19.42 11.93
C GLN A 82 2.57 -19.28 10.46
N PRO A 83 2.64 -20.39 9.71
CA PRO A 83 2.96 -20.35 8.29
C PRO A 83 1.81 -19.73 7.49
N GLU A 84 1.98 -18.47 7.07
CA GLU A 84 1.03 -17.76 6.24
C GLU A 84 1.70 -17.33 4.93
N LYS A 85 1.01 -17.53 3.81
CA LYS A 85 1.50 -17.14 2.49
C LYS A 85 1.60 -15.63 2.35
N THR A 86 2.65 -15.15 1.69
CA THR A 86 2.81 -13.71 1.40
C THR A 86 1.65 -13.17 0.58
N LEU A 87 1.23 -13.90 -0.45
CA LEU A 87 0.07 -13.57 -1.28
C LEU A 87 -0.83 -14.80 -1.46
N SER A 88 -2.12 -14.61 -1.37
CA SER A 88 -3.11 -15.63 -1.72
C SER A 88 -3.49 -15.50 -3.19
N ILE A 89 -3.69 -16.63 -3.89
CA ILE A 89 -4.09 -16.64 -5.29
C ILE A 89 -5.40 -17.40 -5.48
N GLY A 90 -6.19 -16.95 -6.45
CA GLY A 90 -7.33 -17.66 -6.99
C GLY A 90 -7.19 -17.79 -8.50
N HIS A 91 -7.50 -18.94 -9.07
CA HIS A 91 -7.44 -19.17 -10.51
C HIS A 91 -8.82 -19.02 -11.17
N VAL A 92 -8.83 -18.42 -12.34
CA VAL A 92 -10.02 -18.27 -13.21
C VAL A 92 -9.60 -18.57 -14.65
N ALA A 93 -10.32 -19.45 -15.33
CA ALA A 93 -10.14 -19.66 -16.76
C ALA A 93 -10.62 -18.42 -17.55
N PRO A 94 -10.06 -18.12 -18.74
CA PRO A 94 -10.42 -16.92 -19.52
C PRO A 94 -11.92 -16.80 -19.83
N ASN A 95 -12.60 -17.92 -20.10
CA ASN A 95 -14.05 -17.95 -20.32
C ASN A 95 -14.88 -17.66 -19.05
N GLY A 96 -14.33 -17.90 -17.87
CA GLY A 96 -14.92 -17.55 -16.57
C GLY A 96 -14.59 -16.13 -16.07
N PHE A 97 -13.77 -15.39 -16.80
CA PHE A 97 -13.38 -14.03 -16.43
C PHE A 97 -14.51 -13.02 -16.72
N SER A 98 -15.59 -13.17 -15.98
CA SER A 98 -16.81 -12.36 -16.06
C SER A 98 -16.64 -10.96 -15.51
N SER A 99 -17.66 -10.12 -15.64
CA SER A 99 -17.70 -8.75 -15.09
C SER A 99 -17.40 -8.71 -13.58
N MET A 100 -17.94 -9.69 -12.82
CA MET A 100 -17.67 -9.82 -11.39
C MET A 100 -16.17 -10.08 -11.13
N MET A 101 -15.53 -11.00 -11.86
CA MET A 101 -14.11 -11.29 -11.70
C MET A 101 -13.22 -10.13 -12.16
N ARG A 102 -13.66 -9.37 -13.17
CA ARG A 102 -12.96 -8.17 -13.64
C ARG A 102 -12.89 -7.05 -12.59
N SER A 103 -13.82 -7.02 -11.63
CA SER A 103 -13.79 -6.03 -10.56
C SER A 103 -12.78 -6.33 -9.44
N ASN A 104 -12.10 -7.48 -9.45
CA ASN A 104 -11.04 -7.79 -8.48
C ASN A 104 -9.90 -6.76 -8.57
N ARG A 105 -9.32 -6.42 -7.41
CA ARG A 105 -8.31 -5.37 -7.28
C ARG A 105 -7.00 -5.75 -7.97
N ASN A 106 -6.48 -6.93 -7.71
CA ASN A 106 -5.22 -7.41 -8.28
C ASN A 106 -5.48 -8.58 -9.21
N ILE A 107 -5.09 -8.45 -10.47
CA ILE A 107 -5.31 -9.45 -11.51
C ILE A 107 -4.01 -9.72 -12.24
N LEU A 108 -3.63 -10.99 -12.35
CA LEU A 108 -2.54 -11.48 -13.18
C LEU A 108 -3.14 -12.21 -14.37
N ILE A 109 -2.89 -11.72 -15.59
CA ILE A 109 -3.32 -12.38 -16.84
C ILE A 109 -2.08 -13.03 -17.46
N VAL A 110 -2.15 -14.35 -17.67
CA VAL A 110 -1.05 -15.15 -18.20
C VAL A 110 -1.55 -15.93 -19.41
N GLU A 111 -0.97 -15.66 -20.60
CA GLU A 111 -1.46 -16.24 -21.84
C GLU A 111 -0.36 -16.48 -22.88
N LEU A 112 -0.59 -17.41 -23.80
CA LEU A 112 0.19 -17.56 -25.00
C LEU A 112 -0.30 -16.57 -26.06
N SER A 113 0.62 -15.81 -26.67
CA SER A 113 0.33 -14.77 -27.66
C SER A 113 1.56 -14.57 -28.53
N ASP A 114 1.34 -14.20 -29.80
CA ASP A 114 2.43 -13.88 -30.73
C ASP A 114 3.29 -12.70 -30.29
N LYS A 115 2.75 -11.85 -29.40
CA LYS A 115 3.45 -10.70 -28.81
C LYS A 115 3.91 -11.04 -27.39
N GLU A 116 5.22 -11.04 -27.20
CA GLU A 116 5.79 -11.10 -25.85
C GLU A 116 5.52 -9.80 -25.10
N SER A 117 5.05 -9.93 -23.85
CA SER A 117 4.71 -8.77 -23.05
C SER A 117 4.84 -9.06 -21.54
N PHE A 118 5.35 -8.04 -20.83
CA PHE A 118 5.22 -7.88 -19.38
C PHE A 118 4.81 -6.45 -19.11
N THR A 119 3.51 -6.21 -18.93
CA THR A 119 2.96 -4.86 -18.81
C THR A 119 1.99 -4.75 -17.65
N THR A 120 1.92 -3.56 -17.08
CA THR A 120 0.97 -3.25 -15.99
C THR A 120 -0.05 -2.22 -16.47
N SER A 121 -1.32 -2.47 -16.18
CA SER A 121 -2.43 -1.56 -16.43
C SER A 121 -3.14 -1.23 -15.12
N TYR A 122 -3.56 0.01 -14.99
CA TYR A 122 -4.27 0.47 -13.80
C TYR A 122 -5.70 0.88 -14.15
N ASN A 123 -6.64 0.58 -13.24
CA ASN A 123 -8.03 1.03 -13.32
C ASN A 123 -8.71 0.74 -14.68
N LYS A 124 -8.57 -0.49 -15.18
CA LYS A 124 -9.19 -0.87 -16.47
C LYS A 124 -10.67 -1.21 -16.36
N TYR A 125 -11.04 -1.98 -15.33
CA TYR A 125 -12.42 -2.45 -15.12
C TYR A 125 -13.03 -1.96 -13.81
N ALA A 126 -12.21 -1.58 -12.85
CA ALA A 126 -12.62 -1.07 -11.54
C ALA A 126 -11.54 -0.12 -11.01
N SER A 127 -11.83 0.63 -9.96
CA SER A 127 -10.85 1.54 -9.36
C SER A 127 -10.94 1.46 -7.83
N PRO A 128 -9.77 1.38 -7.12
CA PRO A 128 -8.39 1.20 -7.61
C PRO A 128 -8.11 -0.24 -8.05
N GLN A 129 -7.43 -0.46 -9.16
CA GLN A 129 -7.14 -1.79 -9.71
C GLN A 129 -5.76 -1.85 -10.33
N THR A 130 -5.09 -2.98 -10.17
CA THR A 130 -3.81 -3.30 -10.82
C THR A 130 -3.93 -4.60 -11.59
N ILE A 131 -3.65 -4.58 -12.89
CA ILE A 131 -3.63 -5.75 -13.77
C ILE A 131 -2.23 -5.89 -14.35
N VAL A 132 -1.62 -7.04 -14.19
CA VAL A 132 -0.36 -7.38 -14.86
C VAL A 132 -0.62 -8.41 -15.94
N TYR A 133 -0.10 -8.15 -17.13
CA TYR A 133 -0.16 -9.03 -18.29
C TYR A 133 1.21 -9.66 -18.51
N VAL A 134 1.24 -10.97 -18.64
CA VAL A 134 2.42 -11.73 -19.02
C VAL A 134 2.07 -12.61 -20.21
N SER A 135 2.72 -12.41 -21.33
CA SER A 135 2.48 -13.21 -22.53
C SER A 135 3.80 -13.59 -23.23
N SER A 136 3.78 -14.73 -23.91
CA SER A 136 4.85 -15.21 -24.76
C SER A 136 4.31 -16.16 -25.84
N LYS A 137 5.10 -16.41 -26.90
CA LYS A 137 4.69 -17.26 -28.02
C LYS A 137 4.52 -18.72 -27.61
N ASP A 138 5.30 -19.19 -26.67
CA ASP A 138 5.29 -20.57 -26.22
C ASP A 138 5.38 -20.68 -24.69
N LYS A 139 5.23 -21.90 -24.16
CA LYS A 139 5.26 -22.18 -22.73
C LYS A 139 6.63 -21.93 -22.12
N GLU A 140 7.71 -22.19 -22.86
CA GLU A 140 9.09 -22.02 -22.38
C GLU A 140 9.39 -20.52 -22.15
N GLY A 141 9.10 -19.69 -23.16
CA GLY A 141 9.24 -18.24 -23.06
C GLY A 141 8.39 -17.65 -21.96
N LEU A 142 7.15 -18.14 -21.81
CA LEU A 142 6.24 -17.71 -20.74
C LEU A 142 6.80 -18.06 -19.35
N GLY A 143 7.34 -19.24 -19.15
CA GLY A 143 8.00 -19.65 -17.91
C GLY A 143 9.22 -18.80 -17.60
N LYS A 144 10.07 -18.53 -18.59
CA LYS A 144 11.24 -17.63 -18.45
C LYS A 144 10.81 -16.21 -18.08
N ALA A 145 9.77 -15.67 -18.73
CA ALA A 145 9.24 -14.34 -18.45
C ALA A 145 8.69 -14.21 -17.02
N LEU A 146 7.91 -15.21 -16.56
CA LEU A 146 7.40 -15.27 -15.19
C LEU A 146 8.54 -15.33 -14.18
N LYS A 147 9.44 -16.28 -14.31
CA LYS A 147 10.57 -16.48 -13.38
C LYS A 147 11.45 -15.24 -13.28
N LYS A 148 11.78 -14.61 -14.42
CA LYS A 148 12.58 -13.37 -14.47
C LYS A 148 11.91 -12.20 -13.73
N ASN A 149 10.59 -12.09 -13.84
CA ASN A 149 9.85 -10.92 -13.35
C ASN A 149 9.07 -11.19 -12.06
N MET A 150 9.13 -12.36 -11.47
CA MET A 150 8.27 -12.77 -10.36
C MET A 150 8.38 -11.83 -9.15
N LYS A 151 9.59 -11.47 -8.77
CA LYS A 151 9.81 -10.52 -7.65
C LYS A 151 9.15 -9.16 -7.89
N VAL A 152 9.29 -8.62 -9.10
CA VAL A 152 8.67 -7.33 -9.49
C VAL A 152 7.15 -7.46 -9.52
N LEU A 153 6.64 -8.58 -10.03
CA LEU A 153 5.21 -8.88 -10.09
C LEU A 153 4.58 -8.90 -8.69
N MET A 154 5.18 -9.66 -7.76
CA MET A 154 4.71 -9.75 -6.38
C MET A 154 4.74 -8.38 -5.68
N GLN A 155 5.83 -7.64 -5.85
CA GLN A 155 5.99 -6.31 -5.27
C GLN A 155 4.98 -5.31 -5.86
N THR A 156 4.64 -5.42 -7.14
CA THR A 156 3.63 -4.58 -7.81
C THR A 156 2.27 -4.74 -7.15
N PHE A 157 1.82 -5.98 -6.90
CA PHE A 157 0.55 -6.23 -6.23
C PHE A 157 0.57 -5.81 -4.76
N LYS A 158 1.65 -6.09 -4.05
CA LYS A 158 1.83 -5.67 -2.65
C LYS A 158 1.77 -4.14 -2.52
N ASN A 159 2.50 -3.42 -3.36
CA ASN A 159 2.49 -1.95 -3.38
C ASN A 159 1.12 -1.37 -3.74
N SER A 160 0.40 -2.03 -4.67
CA SER A 160 -0.97 -1.66 -5.01
C SER A 160 -1.88 -1.72 -3.77
N ASP A 161 -1.86 -2.83 -3.04
CA ASP A 161 -2.67 -3.01 -1.85
C ASP A 161 -2.26 -2.04 -0.71
N ILE A 162 -0.96 -1.78 -0.52
CA ILE A 162 -0.46 -0.79 0.45
C ILE A 162 -1.03 0.59 0.13
N LYS A 163 -0.96 1.05 -1.12
CA LYS A 163 -1.52 2.36 -1.52
C LYS A 163 -3.03 2.46 -1.29
N VAL A 164 -3.76 1.37 -1.53
CA VAL A 164 -5.20 1.32 -1.26
C VAL A 164 -5.47 1.42 0.24
N MET A 165 -4.74 0.69 1.06
CA MET A 165 -4.87 0.71 2.51
C MET A 165 -4.50 2.08 3.08
N GLN A 166 -3.41 2.70 2.62
CA GLN A 166 -3.02 4.05 3.01
C GLN A 166 -4.11 5.08 2.69
N ARG A 167 -4.80 4.97 1.55
CA ARG A 167 -5.95 5.83 1.21
C ARG A 167 -7.12 5.64 2.17
N VAL A 168 -7.41 4.39 2.56
CA VAL A 168 -8.44 4.09 3.57
C VAL A 168 -8.06 4.71 4.92
N PHE A 169 -6.81 4.58 5.33
CA PHE A 169 -6.31 5.16 6.58
C PHE A 169 -6.31 6.69 6.54
N TYR A 170 -5.92 7.28 5.41
CA TYR A 170 -5.92 8.73 5.24
C TYR A 170 -7.31 9.35 5.48
N ASN A 171 -8.37 8.69 5.02
CA ASN A 171 -9.75 9.17 5.19
C ASN A 171 -10.25 9.12 6.66
N LYS A 172 -9.59 8.37 7.52
CA LYS A 172 -9.95 8.22 8.94
C LYS A 172 -8.78 8.50 9.89
N ARG A 173 -7.75 9.21 9.38
CA ARG A 173 -6.58 9.52 10.19
C ARG A 173 -6.87 10.56 11.27
N VAL A 174 -6.05 10.55 12.31
CA VAL A 174 -5.93 11.67 13.24
C VAL A 174 -5.00 12.75 12.66
N ASN A 175 -5.05 13.93 13.25
CA ASN A 175 -4.05 14.95 12.98
C ASN A 175 -2.72 14.53 13.68
N ASP A 176 -1.72 14.15 12.91
CA ASP A 176 -0.45 13.65 13.40
C ASP A 176 0.41 14.73 14.09
N SER A 177 0.15 16.02 13.81
CA SER A 177 0.79 17.15 14.51
C SER A 177 0.46 17.23 16.03
N MET A 178 -0.49 16.42 16.50
CA MET A 178 -0.76 16.30 17.94
C MET A 178 0.36 15.56 18.69
N TYR A 179 1.16 14.73 18.00
CA TYR A 179 2.23 13.93 18.61
C TYR A 179 3.53 14.72 18.69
N LYS A 180 4.06 14.88 19.93
CA LYS A 180 5.31 15.62 20.20
C LYS A 180 6.49 15.04 19.42
N THR A 181 6.62 13.70 19.45
CA THR A 181 7.72 13.00 18.79
C THR A 181 7.71 13.23 17.28
N LEU A 182 6.57 13.09 16.60
CA LEU A 182 6.50 13.31 15.15
C LEU A 182 6.84 14.78 14.81
N LYS A 183 6.38 15.73 15.62
CA LYS A 183 6.68 17.15 15.46
C LYS A 183 8.18 17.44 15.65
N ASN A 184 8.78 16.90 16.71
CA ASN A 184 10.20 17.11 16.99
C ASN A 184 11.10 16.48 15.92
N LEU A 185 10.68 15.33 15.39
CA LEU A 185 11.40 14.65 14.31
C LEU A 185 11.10 15.25 12.93
N ASN A 186 10.21 16.24 12.83
CA ASN A 186 9.78 16.86 11.58
C ASN A 186 9.34 15.82 10.53
N ILE A 187 8.48 14.91 10.93
CA ILE A 187 7.94 13.83 10.10
C ILE A 187 6.42 13.76 10.21
N SER A 188 5.79 13.12 9.24
CA SER A 188 4.35 12.86 9.22
C SER A 188 4.08 11.38 8.99
N LEU A 189 3.00 10.86 9.61
CA LEU A 189 2.50 9.50 9.44
C LEU A 189 0.99 9.48 9.29
N THR A 190 0.47 8.61 8.43
CA THR A 190 -0.98 8.38 8.31
C THR A 190 -1.43 7.40 9.39
N ILE A 191 -1.83 7.92 10.54
CA ILE A 191 -2.24 7.15 11.73
C ILE A 191 -3.76 7.08 11.80
N PRO A 192 -4.38 5.87 11.71
CA PRO A 192 -5.82 5.70 11.89
C PRO A 192 -6.27 6.10 13.31
N LYS A 193 -7.48 6.65 13.44
CA LYS A 193 -8.05 7.15 14.71
C LYS A 193 -8.24 6.08 15.79
N GLU A 194 -8.20 4.82 15.40
CA GLU A 194 -8.29 3.66 16.29
C GLU A 194 -7.03 3.47 17.15
N PHE A 195 -5.88 4.02 16.71
CA PHE A 195 -4.66 4.04 17.52
C PHE A 195 -4.74 5.09 18.62
N LYS A 196 -4.30 4.72 19.81
CA LYS A 196 -4.25 5.58 20.99
C LYS A 196 -2.81 5.67 21.48
N THR A 197 -2.45 6.82 22.04
CA THR A 197 -1.13 7.05 22.61
C THR A 197 -0.95 6.18 23.85
N VAL A 198 0.13 5.40 23.89
CA VAL A 198 0.64 4.74 25.09
C VAL A 198 1.71 5.62 25.71
N ASP A 199 2.66 6.12 24.88
CA ASP A 199 3.70 7.03 25.29
C ASP A 199 4.07 8.01 24.16
N ASP A 200 4.44 9.24 24.50
CA ASP A 200 4.90 10.28 23.55
C ASP A 200 5.83 11.24 24.29
N THR A 201 7.10 10.84 24.44
CA THR A 201 8.12 11.59 25.21
C THR A 201 8.64 12.82 24.47
N GLY A 202 8.49 12.87 23.14
CA GLY A 202 9.13 13.82 22.23
C GLY A 202 10.38 13.25 21.52
N GLU A 203 10.89 12.10 21.98
CA GLU A 203 11.97 11.32 21.36
C GLU A 203 11.51 9.94 20.94
N PHE A 204 10.50 9.41 21.64
CA PHE A 204 9.89 8.11 21.40
C PHE A 204 8.37 8.25 21.40
N LEU A 205 7.73 7.65 20.39
CA LEU A 205 6.26 7.55 20.27
C LEU A 205 5.86 6.09 20.30
N TRP A 206 4.86 5.75 21.13
CA TRP A 206 4.22 4.46 21.13
C TRP A 206 2.71 4.60 21.02
N LEU A 207 2.16 4.02 19.96
CA LEU A 207 0.73 3.99 19.67
C LEU A 207 0.22 2.56 19.73
N ARG A 208 -0.99 2.36 20.26
CA ARG A 208 -1.65 1.05 20.35
C ARG A 208 -3.08 1.11 19.84
N GLN A 209 -3.45 0.10 19.07
CA GLN A 209 -4.82 -0.18 18.65
C GLN A 209 -5.27 -1.52 19.29
N HIS A 210 -6.37 -1.52 20.04
CA HIS A 210 -7.00 -2.75 20.48
C HIS A 210 -7.79 -3.38 19.34
N LEU A 211 -7.56 -4.66 19.09
CA LEU A 211 -8.25 -5.43 18.05
C LEU A 211 -9.61 -5.90 18.59
N LYS A 212 -10.69 -5.55 17.89
CA LYS A 212 -12.07 -5.77 18.37
C LYS A 212 -12.75 -7.02 17.83
N SER A 213 -12.26 -7.59 16.72
CA SER A 213 -12.88 -8.72 16.02
C SER A 213 -11.85 -9.74 15.55
N GLY A 214 -12.29 -10.97 15.36
CA GLY A 214 -11.46 -12.06 14.82
C GLY A 214 -10.46 -12.64 15.83
N ILE A 215 -10.46 -12.20 17.07
CA ILE A 215 -9.54 -12.62 18.12
C ILE A 215 -10.34 -13.10 19.30
N ALA A 216 -9.84 -14.13 19.98
CA ALA A 216 -10.42 -14.60 21.22
C ALA A 216 -10.49 -13.45 22.24
N ARG A 217 -11.63 -12.75 22.24
CA ARG A 217 -12.09 -11.88 23.33
C ARG A 217 -11.26 -10.61 23.62
N GLY A 218 -10.82 -9.89 22.58
CA GLY A 218 -10.24 -8.54 22.77
C GLY A 218 -8.84 -8.50 23.37
N ALA A 219 -8.16 -9.64 23.45
CA ALA A 219 -6.80 -9.71 23.98
C ALA A 219 -5.70 -9.24 23.02
N GLY A 220 -6.03 -8.97 21.74
CA GLY A 220 -5.05 -8.60 20.72
C GLY A 220 -4.88 -7.09 20.56
N ASN A 221 -3.69 -6.70 20.12
CA ASN A 221 -3.39 -5.30 19.79
C ASN A 221 -2.35 -5.19 18.68
N ASN A 222 -2.48 -4.12 17.88
CA ASN A 222 -1.47 -3.61 16.98
C ASN A 222 -0.75 -2.43 17.62
N ASN A 223 0.55 -2.34 17.42
CA ASN A 223 1.38 -1.29 17.98
C ASN A 223 2.26 -0.66 16.88
N ILE A 224 2.53 0.63 17.03
CA ILE A 224 3.49 1.38 16.23
C ILE A 224 4.40 2.11 17.19
N ILE A 225 5.70 2.02 16.96
CA ILE A 225 6.69 2.84 17.62
C ILE A 225 7.48 3.65 16.60
N VAL A 226 7.86 4.85 16.99
CA VAL A 226 8.67 5.78 16.18
C VAL A 226 9.71 6.41 17.08
N TYR A 227 10.97 6.39 16.62
CA TYR A 227 12.08 7.03 17.29
C TYR A 227 13.21 7.34 16.31
N SER A 228 14.23 8.07 16.75
CA SER A 228 15.46 8.22 15.98
C SER A 228 16.69 8.01 16.85
N LEU A 229 17.77 7.61 16.20
CA LEU A 229 19.10 7.47 16.80
C LEU A 229 20.09 8.36 16.02
N PRO A 230 21.12 8.91 16.65
CA PRO A 230 22.18 9.65 15.96
C PRO A 230 22.84 8.77 14.89
N LEU A 231 23.17 9.36 13.74
CA LEU A 231 23.83 8.63 12.66
C LEU A 231 25.32 8.42 13.01
N ASN A 232 25.78 7.19 13.00
CA ASN A 232 27.16 6.80 13.22
C ASN A 232 27.40 5.40 12.62
N GLU A 233 28.64 4.91 12.69
CA GLU A 233 29.01 3.60 12.12
C GLU A 233 28.16 2.45 12.69
N LYS A 234 27.81 2.49 14.00
CA LYS A 234 26.94 1.48 14.63
C LYS A 234 25.54 1.53 14.01
N THR A 235 24.95 2.72 13.85
CA THR A 235 23.56 2.87 13.45
C THR A 235 23.32 2.64 11.95
N ILE A 236 24.34 2.71 11.10
CA ILE A 236 24.26 2.40 9.68
C ILE A 236 24.56 0.93 9.34
N SER A 237 24.93 0.12 10.33
CA SER A 237 25.24 -1.29 10.13
C SER A 237 23.99 -2.17 10.25
N GLN A 238 23.79 -3.04 9.25
CA GLN A 238 22.70 -4.01 9.22
C GLN A 238 22.73 -4.96 10.42
N GLU A 239 23.94 -5.34 10.86
CA GLU A 239 24.18 -6.30 11.95
C GLU A 239 23.72 -5.75 13.30
N ASN A 240 23.67 -4.43 13.44
CA ASN A 240 23.30 -3.77 14.70
C ASN A 240 21.83 -3.43 14.84
N ILE A 241 21.02 -3.61 13.77
CA ILE A 241 19.59 -3.23 13.81
C ILE A 241 18.85 -3.95 14.98
N ILE A 242 19.14 -5.22 15.22
CA ILE A 242 18.47 -6.00 16.28
C ILE A 242 18.90 -5.53 17.66
N SER A 243 20.20 -5.32 17.91
CA SER A 243 20.66 -4.84 19.21
C SER A 243 20.12 -3.45 19.54
N MET A 244 20.10 -2.54 18.57
CA MET A 244 19.51 -1.21 18.76
C MET A 244 18.01 -1.27 19.05
N ARG A 245 17.28 -2.17 18.35
CA ARG A 245 15.86 -2.41 18.59
C ARG A 245 15.61 -2.92 20.02
N ASP A 246 16.44 -3.84 20.50
CA ASP A 246 16.29 -4.43 21.83
C ASP A 246 16.66 -3.42 22.93
N GLU A 247 17.64 -2.55 22.73
CA GLU A 247 17.95 -1.41 23.62
C GLU A 247 16.73 -0.46 23.76
N ILE A 248 16.00 -0.21 22.67
CA ILE A 248 14.76 0.59 22.68
C ILE A 248 13.63 -0.16 23.39
N GLY A 249 13.50 -1.47 23.17
CA GLY A 249 12.52 -2.30 23.86
C GLY A 249 12.71 -2.31 25.36
N GLU A 250 13.95 -2.46 25.83
CA GLU A 250 14.30 -2.40 27.25
C GLU A 250 13.99 -1.04 27.87
N LYS A 251 14.31 0.03 27.15
CA LYS A 251 14.16 1.40 27.66
C LYS A 251 12.69 1.87 27.72
N TYR A 252 11.87 1.51 26.72
CA TYR A 252 10.57 2.15 26.53
C TYR A 252 9.36 1.19 26.54
N ILE A 253 9.56 -0.12 26.44
CA ILE A 253 8.44 -1.07 26.33
C ILE A 253 8.52 -2.10 27.46
N PRO A 254 8.10 -1.71 28.69
CA PRO A 254 8.12 -2.58 29.83
C PRO A 254 7.08 -3.70 29.72
N GLY A 255 7.36 -4.84 30.33
CA GLY A 255 6.38 -5.89 30.59
C GLY A 255 5.54 -5.65 31.84
N SER A 256 4.86 -6.67 32.29
CA SER A 256 3.93 -6.59 33.42
C SER A 256 4.59 -6.52 34.81
N LYS A 257 5.87 -6.86 34.90
CA LYS A 257 6.66 -6.89 36.16
C LYS A 257 8.02 -6.26 35.93
N GLU A 258 8.68 -5.88 37.03
CA GLU A 258 10.05 -5.35 36.99
C GLU A 258 11.02 -6.33 36.31
N GLY A 259 11.93 -5.82 35.49
CA GLY A 259 12.88 -6.62 34.71
C GLY A 259 12.29 -7.31 33.48
N MET A 260 10.99 -7.15 33.21
CA MET A 260 10.35 -7.58 31.96
C MET A 260 10.29 -6.43 30.95
N TYR A 261 10.68 -6.68 29.71
CA TYR A 261 10.66 -5.71 28.62
C TYR A 261 10.65 -6.41 27.27
N MET A 262 10.30 -5.69 26.21
CA MET A 262 10.26 -6.23 24.87
C MET A 262 11.67 -6.43 24.31
N ILE A 263 11.90 -7.65 23.77
CA ILE A 263 13.13 -8.03 23.06
C ILE A 263 12.77 -8.72 21.74
N THR A 264 13.77 -8.94 20.92
CA THR A 264 13.67 -9.85 19.77
C THR A 264 13.69 -11.29 20.27
N GLU A 265 12.78 -12.14 19.77
CA GLU A 265 12.72 -13.57 20.12
C GLU A 265 14.03 -14.27 19.78
N ALA A 266 14.74 -14.75 20.77
CA ALA A 266 16.07 -15.35 20.62
C ALA A 266 16.07 -16.64 19.77
N ALA A 267 14.97 -17.38 19.78
CA ALA A 267 14.81 -18.63 19.02
C ALA A 267 14.56 -18.42 17.52
N TYR A 268 14.36 -17.19 17.07
CA TYR A 268 14.07 -16.86 15.66
C TYR A 268 15.02 -15.80 15.12
N THR A 269 15.82 -16.15 14.11
CA THR A 269 16.70 -15.18 13.44
C THR A 269 15.89 -14.26 12.54
N PRO A 270 15.81 -12.95 12.83
CA PRO A 270 15.14 -11.99 11.97
C PRO A 270 15.81 -11.88 10.60
N LEU A 271 15.02 -11.58 9.58
CA LEU A 271 15.53 -11.26 8.24
C LEU A 271 15.60 -9.75 8.08
N THR A 272 16.80 -9.23 7.87
CA THR A 272 17.05 -7.83 7.51
C THR A 272 17.49 -7.73 6.06
N VAL A 273 16.83 -6.88 5.28
CA VAL A 273 17.15 -6.62 3.88
C VAL A 273 17.36 -5.13 3.64
N LYS A 274 18.30 -4.80 2.75
CA LYS A 274 18.47 -3.42 2.27
C LYS A 274 17.29 -3.05 1.38
N THR A 275 16.77 -1.86 1.56
CA THR A 275 15.66 -1.30 0.80
C THR A 275 15.83 0.21 0.63
N GLU A 276 14.87 0.85 0.00
CA GLU A 276 14.82 2.31 -0.15
C GLU A 276 13.43 2.81 0.29
N ILE A 277 13.41 3.88 1.07
CA ILE A 277 12.20 4.56 1.52
C ILE A 277 12.38 6.06 1.31
N LEU A 278 11.48 6.68 0.56
CA LEU A 278 11.51 8.11 0.23
C LEU A 278 12.84 8.56 -0.40
N GLY A 279 13.47 7.72 -1.20
CA GLY A 279 14.79 8.00 -1.81
C GLY A 279 15.97 7.85 -0.86
N ASN A 280 15.75 7.43 0.39
CA ASN A 280 16.82 7.17 1.36
C ASN A 280 17.11 5.68 1.47
N ASN A 281 18.38 5.33 1.65
CA ASN A 281 18.78 3.98 2.00
C ASN A 281 18.11 3.58 3.33
N ALA A 282 17.61 2.36 3.38
CA ALA A 282 16.90 1.86 4.55
C ALA A 282 17.13 0.36 4.75
N PHE A 283 16.81 -0.12 5.94
CA PHE A 283 16.71 -1.54 6.25
C PHE A 283 15.25 -1.90 6.57
N GLU A 284 14.75 -2.96 5.95
CA GLU A 284 13.51 -3.62 6.35
C GLU A 284 13.86 -4.87 7.13
N THR A 285 13.44 -4.94 8.39
CA THR A 285 13.67 -6.10 9.26
C THR A 285 12.33 -6.73 9.63
N ARG A 286 12.21 -8.04 9.45
CA ARG A 286 11.06 -8.84 9.86
C ARG A 286 11.49 -9.94 10.81
N GLY A 287 10.80 -10.05 11.92
CA GLY A 287 11.12 -11.04 12.94
C GLY A 287 9.97 -11.21 13.93
N LYS A 288 10.30 -11.85 15.04
CA LYS A 288 9.39 -12.02 16.15
C LYS A 288 9.94 -11.30 17.37
N TRP A 289 9.05 -10.73 18.13
CA TRP A 289 9.32 -10.12 19.43
C TRP A 289 8.71 -10.98 20.53
N GLU A 290 9.30 -10.89 21.69
CA GLU A 290 8.76 -11.45 22.93
C GLU A 290 8.98 -10.47 24.08
N VAL A 291 8.25 -10.67 25.18
CA VAL A 291 8.56 -10.01 26.46
C VAL A 291 9.46 -10.94 27.24
N LYS A 292 10.63 -10.46 27.62
CA LYS A 292 11.60 -11.20 28.43
C LYS A 292 10.92 -11.74 29.71
N ASN A 293 11.01 -13.04 29.94
CA ASN A 293 10.40 -13.77 31.07
C ASN A 293 8.85 -13.72 31.09
N ASP A 294 8.18 -13.54 29.93
CA ASP A 294 6.73 -13.62 29.79
C ASP A 294 6.37 -14.43 28.55
N PHE A 295 5.09 -14.78 28.39
CA PHE A 295 4.56 -15.54 27.24
C PHE A 295 4.05 -14.64 26.11
N MET A 296 4.12 -13.31 26.25
CA MET A 296 3.72 -12.39 25.20
C MET A 296 4.74 -12.36 24.08
N ALA A 297 4.30 -12.72 22.88
CA ALA A 297 5.14 -12.71 21.68
C ALA A 297 4.31 -12.44 20.42
N GLY A 298 4.97 -12.05 19.34
CA GLY A 298 4.32 -11.84 18.06
C GLY A 298 5.28 -11.41 16.96
N PRO A 299 4.80 -11.14 15.74
CA PRO A 299 5.61 -10.64 14.66
C PRO A 299 5.81 -9.14 14.73
N PHE A 300 6.92 -8.68 14.15
CA PHE A 300 7.18 -7.26 13.88
C PHE A 300 7.70 -7.00 12.46
N VAL A 301 7.53 -5.79 11.99
CA VAL A 301 8.19 -5.22 10.83
C VAL A 301 8.78 -3.87 11.21
N ASN A 302 10.08 -3.72 10.99
CA ASN A 302 10.86 -2.53 11.33
C ASN A 302 11.43 -1.90 10.05
N TYR A 303 11.33 -0.60 9.93
CA TYR A 303 11.95 0.21 8.88
C TYR A 303 12.91 1.19 9.52
N ALA A 304 14.20 0.97 9.30
CA ALA A 304 15.28 1.85 9.76
C ALA A 304 15.82 2.64 8.56
N ILE A 305 15.52 3.92 8.51
CA ILE A 305 15.80 4.82 7.38
C ILE A 305 17.01 5.68 7.70
N ILE A 306 18.01 5.66 6.83
CA ILE A 306 19.23 6.48 6.96
C ILE A 306 18.91 7.88 6.42
N ASP A 307 18.46 8.76 7.31
CA ASP A 307 18.14 10.16 7.01
C ASP A 307 19.41 11.02 7.14
N GLN A 308 20.26 10.96 6.11
CA GLN A 308 21.53 11.71 6.09
C GLN A 308 21.34 13.22 6.20
N LYS A 309 20.24 13.76 5.67
CA LYS A 309 19.95 15.20 5.71
C LYS A 309 19.80 15.71 7.15
N ASN A 310 19.27 14.88 8.03
CA ASN A 310 19.03 15.23 9.44
C ASN A 310 19.97 14.49 10.41
N ASP A 311 21.04 13.87 9.92
CA ASP A 311 22.07 13.15 10.68
C ASP A 311 21.51 12.12 11.68
N ARG A 312 20.56 11.28 11.21
CA ARG A 312 19.88 10.31 12.06
C ARG A 312 19.51 9.02 11.35
N LEU A 313 19.42 7.95 12.12
CA LEU A 313 18.66 6.75 11.76
C LEU A 313 17.23 6.92 12.26
N LEU A 314 16.28 7.12 11.37
CA LEU A 314 14.85 7.22 11.70
C LEU A 314 14.19 5.85 11.64
N VAL A 315 13.52 5.45 12.71
CA VAL A 315 12.90 4.13 12.81
C VAL A 315 11.40 4.22 12.98
N VAL A 316 10.69 3.45 12.17
CA VAL A 316 9.25 3.19 12.31
C VAL A 316 9.05 1.68 12.35
N GLU A 317 8.52 1.18 13.45
CA GLU A 317 8.25 -0.24 13.64
C GLU A 317 6.77 -0.48 13.93
N GLY A 318 6.22 -1.54 13.32
CA GLY A 318 4.92 -2.07 13.66
C GLY A 318 5.06 -3.48 14.23
N PHE A 319 4.36 -3.76 15.35
CA PHE A 319 4.31 -5.10 15.94
C PHE A 319 2.91 -5.44 16.43
N THR A 320 2.57 -6.72 16.41
CA THR A 320 1.23 -7.18 16.80
C THR A 320 1.29 -8.29 17.85
N TYR A 321 0.36 -8.24 18.80
CA TYR A 321 0.00 -9.33 19.68
C TYR A 321 -1.41 -9.78 19.31
N ALA A 322 -1.54 -10.99 18.78
CA ALA A 322 -2.83 -11.53 18.33
C ALA A 322 -2.85 -13.06 18.52
N PRO A 323 -3.02 -13.54 19.75
CA PRO A 323 -2.98 -14.97 20.04
C PRO A 323 -4.09 -15.71 19.29
N SER A 324 -3.77 -16.93 18.83
CA SER A 324 -4.71 -17.89 18.22
C SER A 324 -5.32 -17.49 16.86
N VAL A 325 -4.81 -16.45 16.20
CA VAL A 325 -5.27 -16.02 14.86
C VAL A 325 -4.09 -15.76 13.92
N ASN A 326 -4.39 -15.79 12.62
CA ASN A 326 -3.45 -15.38 11.58
C ASN A 326 -3.08 -13.91 11.71
N LYS A 327 -1.82 -13.56 11.44
CA LYS A 327 -1.25 -12.24 11.73
C LYS A 327 -0.81 -11.48 10.49
N ARG A 328 -0.82 -12.12 9.33
CA ARG A 328 -0.41 -11.49 8.06
C ARG A 328 -1.11 -10.15 7.81
N GLU A 329 -2.44 -10.12 7.95
CA GLU A 329 -3.22 -8.91 7.65
C GLU A 329 -2.92 -7.79 8.67
N PHE A 330 -2.71 -8.10 9.94
CA PHE A 330 -2.33 -7.11 10.95
C PHE A 330 -0.95 -6.53 10.66
N LEU A 331 0.02 -7.39 10.34
CA LEU A 331 1.37 -6.92 10.00
C LEU A 331 1.35 -6.10 8.70
N PHE A 332 0.48 -6.44 7.75
CA PHE A 332 0.31 -5.68 6.52
C PHE A 332 -0.29 -4.29 6.77
N GLU A 333 -1.25 -4.14 7.70
CA GLU A 333 -1.77 -2.85 8.13
C GLU A 333 -0.67 -1.97 8.74
N LEU A 334 0.15 -2.55 9.63
CA LEU A 334 1.27 -1.86 10.26
C LEU A 334 2.33 -1.43 9.23
N GLU A 335 2.63 -2.30 8.25
CA GLU A 335 3.51 -1.98 7.14
C GLU A 335 2.97 -0.81 6.30
N ALA A 336 1.66 -0.78 6.03
CA ALA A 336 1.04 0.31 5.28
C ALA A 336 1.13 1.65 6.02
N ILE A 337 1.01 1.63 7.35
CA ILE A 337 1.20 2.83 8.18
C ILE A 337 2.67 3.26 8.17
N ALA A 338 3.61 2.34 8.41
CA ALA A 338 5.04 2.67 8.41
C ALA A 338 5.49 3.25 7.06
N LYS A 339 5.01 2.68 5.95
CA LYS A 339 5.30 3.17 4.58
C LYS A 339 4.53 4.43 4.18
N SER A 340 3.69 4.99 5.05
CA SER A 340 3.06 6.29 4.86
C SER A 340 3.92 7.45 5.40
N LEU A 341 5.12 7.14 5.91
CA LEU A 341 6.07 8.12 6.42
C LEU A 341 6.36 9.19 5.37
N ILE A 342 6.42 10.45 5.83
CA ILE A 342 6.92 11.60 5.09
C ILE A 342 7.98 12.28 5.98
N ILE A 343 9.14 12.59 5.44
CA ILE A 343 10.16 13.44 6.06
C ILE A 343 9.95 14.84 5.49
N ASN A 344 9.62 15.82 6.33
CA ASN A 344 9.25 17.17 5.93
C ASN A 344 10.47 18.07 5.68
#